data_c3b0f54f890b42889fee6290b1e427ad
#
_entry.id   c3b0f54f890b42889fee6290b1e427ad
#
_cell.length_a   1.000
_cell.length_b   1.000
_cell.length_c   1.000
_cell.angle_alpha   90.00
_cell.angle_beta   90.00
_cell.angle_gamma   90.00
#
_symmetry.space_group_name_H-M   'P 1'
#
loop_
_entity.id
_entity.type
_entity.pdbx_description
1 polymer ?
#
loop_
_entity_poly.entity_id
_entity_poly.type
_entity_poly.pdbx_seq_one_letter_code
_entity_poly.pdbx_strand_id
1 'polypeptide(L)'
;MKKIFSFLLALLLVQGVFAQETPKTPKNPIGGRPNIPSDLKFEFGFSSFNNRPEELGINFFTSRTFNVYYQYPVALFGEKSGMTMDIGLGIGTDKFGFKNDQTLFNNADLGPESSELLDITDVYGDNIRINKNVVSANYFDIPIDFTYHLNKANYSKGFRASIGAKIGYLYNVHTKLSYEDSDGLKRKVKDSQNYGFEKIRYGISVKAGSPGFYVWSYFGLNNVFQSGQGPFGNQASQLSFGLAINVF
;
A
#
# COMPACT_ATOMS: atom_id res chain seq x y z
N MET A 1 -2.55 -28.47 -0.99
CA MET A 1 -3.54 -28.14 0.05
C MET A 1 -3.11 -28.58 1.45
N LYS A 2 -2.67 -29.83 1.69
CA LYS A 2 -2.23 -30.29 3.04
C LYS A 2 -1.10 -29.47 3.66
N LYS A 3 -0.10 -29.03 2.87
CA LYS A 3 1.05 -28.23 3.37
C LYS A 3 0.69 -26.80 3.78
N ILE A 4 -0.32 -26.19 3.11
CA ILE A 4 -0.83 -24.84 3.46
C ILE A 4 -1.64 -24.90 4.76
N PHE A 5 -2.40 -25.97 4.95
CA PHE A 5 -3.17 -26.18 6.19
C PHE A 5 -2.26 -26.42 7.40
N SER A 6 -1.15 -27.16 7.23
CA SER A 6 -0.14 -27.34 8.28
C SER A 6 0.58 -26.04 8.64
N PHE A 7 0.81 -25.16 7.68
CA PHE A 7 1.43 -23.85 7.93
C PHE A 7 0.47 -22.89 8.66
N LEU A 8 -0.82 -22.90 8.31
CA LEU A 8 -1.85 -22.13 9.03
C LEU A 8 -2.05 -22.67 10.46
N LEU A 9 -2.02 -23.99 10.65
CA LEU A 9 -2.15 -24.61 11.97
C LEU A 9 -0.92 -24.30 12.84
N ALA A 10 0.28 -24.28 12.28
CA ALA A 10 1.50 -23.85 12.98
C ALA A 10 1.44 -22.37 13.40
N LEU A 11 0.87 -21.49 12.54
CA LEU A 11 0.66 -20.08 12.88
C LEU A 11 -0.34 -19.89 14.03
N LEU A 12 -1.37 -20.72 14.11
CA LEU A 12 -2.35 -20.70 15.21
C LEU A 12 -1.79 -21.24 16.54
N LEU A 13 -0.85 -22.19 16.48
CA LEU A 13 -0.19 -22.74 17.68
C LEU A 13 0.82 -21.76 18.29
N VAL A 14 1.40 -20.84 17.49
CA VAL A 14 2.29 -19.78 18.01
C VAL A 14 1.52 -18.78 18.87
N GLN A 15 0.22 -18.62 18.71
CA GLN A 15 -0.59 -17.73 19.53
C GLN A 15 -0.73 -18.19 20.99
N GLY A 16 -0.62 -19.50 21.25
CA GLY A 16 -0.69 -20.07 22.61
C GLY A 16 0.55 -19.81 23.49
N VAL A 17 1.68 -19.44 22.90
CA VAL A 17 2.95 -19.22 23.64
C VAL A 17 3.14 -17.76 24.09
N PHE A 18 2.39 -16.82 23.52
CA PHE A 18 2.49 -15.39 23.81
C PHE A 18 1.36 -14.84 24.69
N ALA A 19 0.57 -15.70 25.33
CA ALA A 19 -0.42 -15.28 26.33
C ALA A 19 0.25 -14.88 27.67
N GLN A 20 1.31 -14.08 27.62
CA GLN A 20 1.76 -13.32 28.77
C GLN A 20 0.98 -12.00 28.82
N GLU A 21 0.42 -11.69 29.97
CA GLU A 21 -0.35 -10.48 30.21
C GLU A 21 0.43 -9.26 29.69
N THR A 22 -0.05 -8.66 28.63
CA THR A 22 0.47 -7.41 28.13
C THR A 22 0.23 -6.31 29.16
N PRO A 23 1.24 -5.51 29.53
CA PRO A 23 1.05 -4.39 30.45
C PRO A 23 -0.02 -3.47 29.89
N LYS A 24 -0.99 -3.12 30.73
CA LYS A 24 -2.03 -2.14 30.43
C LYS A 24 -1.38 -0.74 30.32
N THR A 25 -0.71 -0.45 29.24
CA THR A 25 -0.27 0.92 28.96
C THR A 25 -1.50 1.78 28.69
N PRO A 26 -1.71 2.86 29.45
CA PRO A 26 -2.80 3.78 29.14
C PRO A 26 -2.49 4.44 27.80
N LYS A 27 -3.15 4.00 26.81
CA LYS A 27 -3.06 4.53 25.47
C LYS A 27 -3.96 5.75 25.41
N ASN A 28 -3.47 6.87 24.92
CA ASN A 28 -4.23 8.11 24.81
C ASN A 28 -4.58 8.32 23.32
N PRO A 29 -5.82 8.14 22.91
CA PRO A 29 -6.22 8.30 21.52
C PRO A 29 -6.83 9.66 21.26
N ILE A 30 -6.88 9.97 19.97
CA ILE A 30 -7.82 10.95 19.44
C ILE A 30 -9.21 10.30 19.51
N GLY A 31 -10.04 10.67 20.49
CA GLY A 31 -11.35 10.07 20.76
C GLY A 31 -11.33 8.93 21.81
N GLY A 32 -12.47 8.59 22.35
CA GLY A 32 -12.60 7.50 23.32
C GLY A 32 -12.21 6.15 22.73
N ARG A 33 -11.39 5.37 23.46
CA ARG A 33 -10.88 4.07 22.98
C ARG A 33 -11.79 2.92 23.29
N PRO A 34 -11.99 1.99 22.35
CA PRO A 34 -12.29 0.63 22.72
C PRO A 34 -11.06 0.03 23.43
N ASN A 35 -11.30 -0.79 24.45
CA ASN A 35 -10.25 -1.49 25.20
C ASN A 35 -9.64 -2.64 24.37
N ILE A 36 -9.12 -2.30 23.19
CA ILE A 36 -8.53 -3.23 22.22
C ILE A 36 -7.01 -3.02 22.27
N PRO A 37 -6.22 -4.06 22.52
CA PRO A 37 -4.75 -3.96 22.61
C PRO A 37 -4.08 -3.91 21.24
N SER A 38 -4.54 -3.05 20.34
CA SER A 38 -4.06 -2.97 18.95
C SER A 38 -4.18 -1.55 18.43
N ASP A 39 -3.43 -1.25 17.39
CA ASP A 39 -3.42 0.05 16.74
C ASP A 39 -4.16 -0.03 15.39
N LEU A 40 -5.17 0.83 15.20
CA LEU A 40 -5.75 1.08 13.88
C LEU A 40 -4.99 2.25 13.24
N LYS A 41 -4.30 1.97 12.16
CA LYS A 41 -3.41 2.90 11.48
C LYS A 41 -3.94 3.24 10.09
N PHE A 42 -4.01 4.53 9.80
CA PHE A 42 -4.33 5.06 8.48
C PHE A 42 -3.08 5.71 7.90
N GLU A 43 -2.67 5.27 6.72
CA GLU A 43 -1.55 5.86 5.98
C GLU A 43 -2.07 6.53 4.72
N PHE A 44 -1.70 7.80 4.53
CA PHE A 44 -1.99 8.59 3.33
C PHE A 44 -0.69 9.07 2.75
N GLY A 45 -0.57 9.06 1.42
CA GLY A 45 0.66 9.53 0.81
C GLY A 45 0.58 9.59 -0.71
N PHE A 46 1.76 9.75 -1.27
CA PHE A 46 2.01 9.75 -2.70
C PHE A 46 2.77 8.49 -3.08
N SER A 47 2.50 7.99 -4.27
CA SER A 47 3.19 6.84 -4.85
C SER A 47 3.89 7.25 -6.14
N SER A 48 5.05 6.67 -6.37
CA SER A 48 5.83 6.84 -7.58
C SER A 48 6.47 5.50 -7.95
N PHE A 49 6.99 5.44 -9.17
CA PHE A 49 7.84 4.34 -9.61
C PHE A 49 9.30 4.76 -9.57
N ASN A 50 10.13 3.92 -8.98
CA ASN A 50 11.58 4.01 -9.04
C ASN A 50 12.09 3.13 -10.20
N ASN A 51 13.22 3.49 -10.81
CA ASN A 51 13.81 2.79 -11.97
C ASN A 51 12.85 2.62 -13.17
N ARG A 52 11.96 3.58 -13.39
CA ARG A 52 11.06 3.58 -14.53
C ARG A 52 11.70 4.17 -15.77
N PRO A 53 11.33 3.76 -17.00
CA PRO A 53 11.67 4.45 -18.22
C PRO A 53 11.01 5.86 -18.25
N GLU A 54 11.59 6.78 -19.00
CA GLU A 54 11.07 8.17 -19.07
C GLU A 54 9.65 8.22 -19.63
N GLU A 55 9.36 7.36 -20.58
CA GLU A 55 8.05 7.23 -21.24
C GLU A 55 6.94 6.86 -20.26
N LEU A 56 7.27 6.14 -19.20
CA LEU A 56 6.32 5.84 -18.12
C LEU A 56 6.19 7.04 -17.17
N GLY A 57 5.75 8.17 -17.70
CA GLY A 57 5.57 9.40 -16.95
C GLY A 57 4.44 9.31 -15.93
N ILE A 58 4.71 9.62 -14.65
CA ILE A 58 3.71 9.66 -13.58
C ILE A 58 3.44 11.08 -13.14
N ASN A 59 2.17 11.41 -12.98
CA ASN A 59 1.73 12.65 -12.37
C ASN A 59 1.69 12.49 -10.85
N PHE A 60 2.57 13.20 -10.16
CA PHE A 60 2.75 13.10 -8.72
C PHE A 60 1.46 13.36 -7.91
N PHE A 61 0.72 14.42 -8.25
CA PHE A 61 -0.46 14.81 -7.46
C PHE A 61 -1.66 13.88 -7.64
N THR A 62 -1.74 13.14 -8.73
CA THR A 62 -2.80 12.15 -8.96
C THR A 62 -2.39 10.75 -8.48
N SER A 63 -1.11 10.51 -8.30
CA SER A 63 -0.56 9.24 -7.81
C SER A 63 -0.50 9.22 -6.29
N ARG A 64 -1.47 8.54 -5.69
CA ARG A 64 -1.70 8.55 -4.22
C ARG A 64 -1.79 7.16 -3.68
N THR A 65 -1.40 6.99 -2.43
CA THR A 65 -1.61 5.75 -1.68
C THR A 65 -2.48 5.99 -0.45
N PHE A 66 -3.28 5.00 -0.14
CA PHE A 66 -4.10 4.95 1.06
C PHE A 66 -4.08 3.54 1.62
N ASN A 67 -3.67 3.38 2.87
CA ASN A 67 -3.63 2.08 3.54
C ASN A 67 -4.36 2.18 4.88
N VAL A 68 -4.98 1.07 5.25
CA VAL A 68 -5.60 0.88 6.58
C VAL A 68 -5.08 -0.43 7.16
N TYR A 69 -4.45 -0.35 8.32
CA TYR A 69 -3.85 -1.49 9.00
C TYR A 69 -4.35 -1.62 10.43
N TYR A 70 -4.64 -2.84 10.81
CA TYR A 70 -4.87 -3.22 12.19
C TYR A 70 -3.64 -3.99 12.67
N GLN A 71 -2.86 -3.41 13.58
CA GLN A 71 -1.59 -3.96 14.05
C GLN A 71 -1.65 -4.21 15.55
N TYR A 72 -1.08 -5.35 15.97
CA TYR A 72 -0.94 -5.73 17.36
C TYR A 72 0.52 -5.57 17.81
N PRO A 73 0.82 -4.69 18.77
CA PRO A 73 2.17 -4.50 19.30
C PRO A 73 2.51 -5.60 20.31
N VAL A 74 3.63 -6.27 20.09
CA VAL A 74 4.21 -7.26 21.02
C VAL A 74 5.51 -6.68 21.57
N ALA A 75 5.63 -6.59 22.91
CA ALA A 75 6.87 -6.12 23.52
C ALA A 75 8.00 -7.13 23.28
N LEU A 76 9.16 -6.63 22.81
CA LEU A 76 10.37 -7.41 22.64
C LEU A 76 11.35 -7.14 23.77
N PHE A 77 12.07 -8.18 24.23
CA PHE A 77 13.11 -8.07 25.27
C PHE A 77 12.61 -7.48 26.61
N GLY A 78 11.32 -7.65 26.93
CA GLY A 78 10.68 -7.17 28.14
C GLY A 78 10.09 -5.76 28.03
N GLU A 79 9.21 -5.42 28.98
CA GLU A 79 8.34 -4.24 28.94
C GLU A 79 9.08 -2.89 28.95
N LYS A 80 10.31 -2.87 29.48
CA LYS A 80 11.14 -1.65 29.59
C LYS A 80 12.25 -1.57 28.55
N SER A 81 12.25 -2.46 27.57
CA SER A 81 13.26 -2.45 26.49
C SER A 81 13.14 -1.23 25.59
N GLY A 82 11.92 -0.73 25.43
CA GLY A 82 11.59 0.29 24.46
C GLY A 82 11.35 -0.26 23.06
N MET A 83 11.31 -1.58 22.89
CA MET A 83 11.14 -2.21 21.56
C MET A 83 9.83 -3.00 21.48
N THR A 84 9.08 -2.79 20.39
CA THR A 84 7.91 -3.60 20.03
C THR A 84 8.05 -4.15 18.62
N MET A 85 7.41 -5.29 18.38
CA MET A 85 7.11 -5.81 17.06
C MET A 85 5.61 -5.66 16.82
N ASP A 86 5.26 -4.88 15.82
CA ASP A 86 3.86 -4.57 15.49
C ASP A 86 3.49 -5.37 14.24
N ILE A 87 2.80 -6.49 14.40
CA ILE A 87 2.33 -7.35 13.31
C ILE A 87 0.86 -7.07 13.04
N GLY A 88 0.45 -7.07 11.77
CA GLY A 88 -0.93 -6.75 11.43
C GLY A 88 -1.42 -7.27 10.11
N LEU A 89 -2.65 -6.89 9.84
CA LEU A 89 -3.35 -7.14 8.58
C LEU A 89 -4.01 -5.84 8.13
N GLY A 90 -4.21 -5.70 6.83
CA GLY A 90 -4.94 -4.56 6.31
C GLY A 90 -5.11 -4.55 4.80
N ILE A 91 -5.57 -3.42 4.33
CA ILE A 91 -5.79 -3.17 2.91
C ILE A 91 -4.99 -1.95 2.48
N GLY A 92 -4.42 -2.02 1.28
CA GLY A 92 -3.73 -0.92 0.65
C GLY A 92 -4.29 -0.64 -0.74
N THR A 93 -4.38 0.62 -1.09
CA THR A 93 -4.77 1.08 -2.42
C THR A 93 -3.71 2.05 -2.94
N ASP A 94 -3.07 1.70 -4.04
CA ASP A 94 -2.17 2.57 -4.77
C ASP A 94 -2.84 3.03 -6.06
N LYS A 95 -2.81 4.34 -6.29
CA LYS A 95 -3.29 4.97 -7.51
C LYS A 95 -2.12 5.58 -8.26
N PHE A 96 -2.07 5.34 -9.55
CA PHE A 96 -1.06 5.89 -10.45
C PHE A 96 -1.78 6.68 -11.55
N GLY A 97 -1.52 7.97 -11.61
CA GLY A 97 -1.95 8.84 -12.70
C GLY A 97 -0.81 9.01 -13.69
N PHE A 98 -1.04 8.71 -14.95
CA PHE A 98 -0.03 8.89 -15.99
C PHE A 98 -0.05 10.32 -16.54
N LYS A 99 1.09 10.77 -17.05
CA LYS A 99 1.24 12.05 -17.77
C LYS A 99 0.74 11.91 -19.21
N ASN A 100 0.67 13.04 -19.90
CA ASN A 100 0.42 13.11 -21.34
C ASN A 100 -0.88 12.43 -21.78
N ASP A 101 -1.91 12.46 -20.91
CA ASP A 101 -3.22 11.85 -21.20
C ASP A 101 -3.17 10.37 -21.61
N GLN A 102 -2.13 9.65 -21.13
CA GLN A 102 -1.93 8.23 -21.35
C GLN A 102 -2.53 7.38 -20.25
N THR A 103 -2.91 6.15 -20.56
CA THR A 103 -3.34 5.16 -19.56
C THR A 103 -2.95 3.75 -20.00
N LEU A 104 -3.08 2.78 -19.07
CA LEU A 104 -2.85 1.38 -19.39
C LEU A 104 -4.05 0.79 -20.13
N PHE A 105 -3.77 0.17 -21.26
CA PHE A 105 -4.68 -0.70 -22.00
C PHE A 105 -4.12 -2.12 -22.01
N ASN A 106 -4.97 -3.09 -22.29
CA ASN A 106 -4.52 -4.46 -22.47
C ASN A 106 -3.73 -4.57 -23.78
N ASN A 107 -2.59 -5.24 -23.75
CA ASN A 107 -1.83 -5.58 -24.95
C ASN A 107 -2.26 -6.96 -25.45
N ALA A 108 -3.04 -6.98 -26.52
CA ALA A 108 -3.61 -8.21 -27.05
C ALA A 108 -2.56 -9.23 -27.54
N ASP A 109 -1.40 -8.76 -27.96
CA ASP A 109 -0.30 -9.60 -28.46
C ASP A 109 0.41 -10.37 -27.34
N LEU A 110 0.43 -9.78 -26.12
CA LEU A 110 1.06 -10.36 -24.94
C LEU A 110 0.07 -11.12 -24.03
N GLY A 111 -1.22 -11.04 -24.34
CA GLY A 111 -2.28 -11.75 -23.63
C GLY A 111 -3.05 -10.92 -22.59
N PRO A 112 -4.06 -11.52 -21.93
CA PRO A 112 -5.06 -10.80 -21.15
C PRO A 112 -4.54 -10.20 -19.82
N GLU A 113 -3.42 -10.69 -19.31
CA GLU A 113 -2.80 -10.16 -18.07
C GLU A 113 -1.63 -9.20 -18.38
N SER A 114 -1.60 -8.58 -19.56
CA SER A 114 -0.55 -7.65 -19.97
C SER A 114 -1.07 -6.23 -20.14
N SER A 115 -0.17 -5.28 -20.30
CA SER A 115 -0.54 -3.91 -20.61
C SER A 115 0.49 -3.17 -21.45
N GLU A 116 -0.04 -2.20 -22.19
CA GLU A 116 0.72 -1.17 -22.88
C GLU A 116 0.21 0.22 -22.47
N LEU A 117 1.05 1.22 -22.59
CA LEU A 117 0.71 2.60 -22.32
C LEU A 117 0.37 3.29 -23.64
N LEU A 118 -0.90 3.67 -23.82
CA LEU A 118 -1.37 4.36 -25.04
C LEU A 118 -1.98 5.71 -24.68
N ASP A 119 -2.00 6.58 -25.66
CA ASP A 119 -2.74 7.82 -25.58
C ASP A 119 -4.24 7.55 -25.57
N ILE A 120 -4.95 8.18 -24.67
CA ILE A 120 -6.39 7.96 -24.51
C ILE A 120 -7.14 8.43 -25.76
N THR A 121 -6.64 9.46 -26.43
CA THR A 121 -7.19 9.99 -27.69
C THR A 121 -7.13 9.00 -28.83
N ASP A 122 -6.10 8.17 -28.90
CA ASP A 122 -5.98 7.13 -29.93
C ASP A 122 -7.10 6.08 -29.84
N VAL A 123 -7.62 5.85 -28.63
CA VAL A 123 -8.66 4.84 -28.38
C VAL A 123 -10.07 5.43 -28.39
N TYR A 124 -10.24 6.65 -27.87
CA TYR A 124 -11.56 7.27 -27.66
C TYR A 124 -11.85 8.46 -28.61
N GLY A 125 -10.86 8.84 -29.45
CA GLY A 125 -10.97 9.92 -30.43
C GLY A 125 -10.38 11.24 -29.93
N ASP A 126 -9.99 12.11 -30.89
CA ASP A 126 -9.22 13.34 -30.63
C ASP A 126 -10.02 14.47 -29.97
N ASN A 127 -11.36 14.46 -30.12
CA ASN A 127 -12.22 15.55 -29.63
C ASN A 127 -12.78 15.28 -28.25
N ILE A 128 -11.94 14.84 -27.32
CA ILE A 128 -12.32 14.57 -25.93
C ILE A 128 -11.52 15.43 -24.97
N ARG A 129 -12.13 15.80 -23.85
CA ARG A 129 -11.44 16.47 -22.74
C ARG A 129 -11.29 15.50 -21.57
N ILE A 130 -10.05 15.13 -21.27
CA ILE A 130 -9.74 14.19 -20.19
C ILE A 130 -9.77 14.92 -18.85
N ASN A 131 -10.66 14.49 -17.96
CA ASN A 131 -10.80 15.05 -16.61
C ASN A 131 -10.10 14.21 -15.55
N LYS A 132 -9.97 12.90 -15.77
CA LYS A 132 -9.33 11.98 -14.83
C LYS A 132 -8.82 10.75 -15.56
N ASN A 133 -7.60 10.38 -15.22
CA ASN A 133 -6.91 9.21 -15.73
C ASN A 133 -6.09 8.59 -14.58
N VAL A 134 -6.50 7.46 -14.05
CA VAL A 134 -5.79 6.76 -12.98
C VAL A 134 -5.94 5.24 -13.11
N VAL A 135 -4.89 4.53 -12.76
CA VAL A 135 -4.91 3.10 -12.49
C VAL A 135 -4.86 2.89 -10.98
N SER A 136 -5.68 2.01 -10.46
CA SER A 136 -5.72 1.67 -9.04
C SER A 136 -5.40 0.20 -8.83
N ALA A 137 -4.40 -0.09 -8.01
CA ALA A 137 -4.03 -1.43 -7.57
C ALA A 137 -4.37 -1.58 -6.09
N ASN A 138 -5.10 -2.65 -5.74
CA ASN A 138 -5.63 -2.88 -4.40
C ASN A 138 -5.08 -4.18 -3.84
N TYR A 139 -4.58 -4.11 -2.60
CA TYR A 139 -3.84 -5.18 -1.95
C TYR A 139 -4.41 -5.54 -0.60
N PHE A 140 -4.35 -6.82 -0.25
CA PHE A 140 -4.35 -7.28 1.13
C PHE A 140 -2.90 -7.29 1.63
N ASP A 141 -2.62 -6.57 2.70
CA ASP A 141 -1.28 -6.37 3.22
C ASP A 141 -1.09 -7.00 4.60
N ILE A 142 0.12 -7.50 4.82
CA ILE A 142 0.62 -7.96 6.12
C ILE A 142 1.84 -7.09 6.45
N PRO A 143 1.66 -5.99 7.21
CA PRO A 143 2.78 -5.21 7.73
C PRO A 143 3.37 -5.87 8.98
N ILE A 144 4.69 -5.81 9.11
CA ILE A 144 5.46 -6.20 10.30
C ILE A 144 6.46 -5.08 10.57
N ASP A 145 6.26 -4.33 11.63
CA ASP A 145 7.12 -3.20 12.00
C ASP A 145 7.87 -3.50 13.31
N PHE A 146 9.16 -3.20 13.35
CA PHE A 146 9.96 -3.16 14.58
C PHE A 146 10.07 -1.71 15.01
N THR A 147 9.48 -1.37 16.15
CA THR A 147 9.35 -0.01 16.64
C THR A 147 10.22 0.20 17.87
N TYR A 148 11.05 1.23 17.85
CA TYR A 148 11.79 1.71 19.01
C TYR A 148 11.12 2.95 19.60
N HIS A 149 10.80 2.88 20.89
CA HIS A 149 10.18 3.94 21.69
C HIS A 149 11.23 4.65 22.54
N LEU A 150 11.44 5.95 22.33
CA LEU A 150 12.38 6.71 23.15
C LEU A 150 11.93 6.79 24.61
N ASN A 151 10.61 6.89 24.85
CA ASN A 151 10.06 6.85 26.20
C ASN A 151 9.75 5.40 26.61
N LYS A 152 10.73 4.77 27.26
CA LYS A 152 10.62 3.37 27.71
C LYS A 152 9.67 3.18 28.89
N ALA A 153 9.35 4.23 29.63
CA ALA A 153 8.41 4.17 30.76
C ALA A 153 6.95 4.25 30.31
N ASN A 154 6.70 4.89 29.15
CA ASN A 154 5.35 5.04 28.63
C ASN A 154 5.37 5.11 27.08
N TYR A 155 5.05 4.02 26.45
CA TYR A 155 5.03 3.89 24.98
C TYR A 155 3.95 4.75 24.30
N SER A 156 3.00 5.30 25.06
CA SER A 156 2.03 6.25 24.54
C SER A 156 2.52 7.69 24.46
N LYS A 157 3.78 7.95 24.82
CA LYS A 157 4.39 9.28 24.81
C LYS A 157 5.78 9.26 24.18
N GLY A 158 6.19 10.40 23.69
CA GLY A 158 7.53 10.60 23.13
C GLY A 158 7.64 10.17 21.67
N PHE A 159 8.83 10.36 21.15
CA PHE A 159 9.17 10.01 19.77
C PHE A 159 9.40 8.51 19.62
N ARG A 160 9.05 7.98 18.46
CA ARG A 160 9.33 6.59 18.07
C ARG A 160 9.73 6.50 16.60
N ALA A 161 10.53 5.51 16.31
CA ALA A 161 10.94 5.17 14.93
C ALA A 161 10.76 3.70 14.70
N SER A 162 10.35 3.34 13.48
CA SER A 162 10.12 1.95 13.09
C SER A 162 10.81 1.66 11.76
N ILE A 163 11.32 0.45 11.66
CA ILE A 163 11.66 -0.17 10.40
C ILE A 163 10.85 -1.45 10.28
N GLY A 164 10.32 -1.73 9.10
CA GLY A 164 9.46 -2.89 8.92
C GLY A 164 9.51 -3.46 7.52
N ALA A 165 8.83 -4.57 7.36
CA ALA A 165 8.56 -5.20 6.08
C ALA A 165 7.05 -5.24 5.85
N LYS A 166 6.65 -5.18 4.58
CA LYS A 166 5.27 -5.34 4.16
C LYS A 166 5.21 -6.34 3.01
N ILE A 167 4.30 -7.30 3.13
CA ILE A 167 3.97 -8.24 2.06
C ILE A 167 2.51 -8.00 1.71
N GLY A 168 2.18 -7.86 0.43
CA GLY A 168 0.83 -7.63 -0.04
C GLY A 168 0.45 -8.58 -1.18
N TYR A 169 -0.81 -8.99 -1.18
CA TYR A 169 -1.41 -9.77 -2.26
C TYR A 169 -2.41 -8.91 -3.03
N LEU A 170 -2.18 -8.78 -4.34
CA LEU A 170 -3.03 -8.04 -5.25
C LEU A 170 -4.36 -8.76 -5.46
N TYR A 171 -5.47 -8.10 -5.11
CA TYR A 171 -6.80 -8.69 -5.34
C TYR A 171 -7.61 -7.99 -6.42
N ASN A 172 -7.25 -6.75 -6.78
CA ASN A 172 -7.94 -6.03 -7.84
C ASN A 172 -7.05 -4.94 -8.44
N VAL A 173 -7.03 -4.84 -9.77
CA VAL A 173 -6.54 -3.68 -10.50
C VAL A 173 -7.65 -3.16 -11.40
N HIS A 174 -7.74 -1.85 -11.55
CA HIS A 174 -8.65 -1.25 -12.50
C HIS A 174 -8.16 0.13 -12.96
N THR A 175 -8.42 0.43 -14.22
CA THR A 175 -8.33 1.78 -14.75
C THR A 175 -9.62 2.55 -14.47
N LYS A 176 -9.50 3.85 -14.31
CA LYS A 176 -10.64 4.77 -14.20
C LYS A 176 -10.37 6.00 -15.02
N LEU A 177 -11.08 6.13 -16.13
CA LEU A 177 -11.07 7.24 -17.02
C LEU A 177 -12.36 8.06 -16.87
N SER A 178 -12.26 9.37 -16.84
CA SER A 178 -13.40 10.27 -16.96
C SER A 178 -13.04 11.35 -17.96
N TYR A 179 -13.87 11.49 -18.98
CA TYR A 179 -13.70 12.47 -20.05
C TYR A 179 -15.02 13.08 -20.45
N GLU A 180 -14.97 14.20 -21.14
CA GLU A 180 -16.10 14.87 -21.78
C GLU A 180 -15.93 14.67 -23.29
N ASP A 181 -16.96 14.15 -23.95
CA ASP A 181 -16.93 13.92 -25.38
C ASP A 181 -17.20 15.20 -26.19
N SER A 182 -17.17 15.09 -27.53
CA SER A 182 -17.40 16.22 -28.45
C SER A 182 -18.75 16.91 -28.27
N ASP A 183 -19.74 16.20 -27.71
CA ASP A 183 -21.08 16.71 -27.45
C ASP A 183 -21.21 17.32 -26.06
N GLY A 184 -20.13 17.44 -25.30
CA GLY A 184 -20.10 17.95 -23.94
C GLY A 184 -20.64 16.96 -22.88
N LEU A 185 -20.84 15.70 -23.24
CA LEU A 185 -21.33 14.68 -22.32
C LEU A 185 -20.19 14.06 -21.51
N LYS A 186 -20.39 13.96 -20.21
CA LYS A 186 -19.40 13.33 -19.30
C LYS A 186 -19.50 11.81 -19.33
N ARG A 187 -18.42 11.18 -19.74
CA ARG A 187 -18.26 9.73 -19.78
C ARG A 187 -17.36 9.26 -18.64
N LYS A 188 -17.66 8.08 -18.10
CA LYS A 188 -16.84 7.40 -17.11
C LYS A 188 -16.65 5.96 -17.53
N VAL A 189 -15.42 5.57 -17.72
CA VAL A 189 -15.04 4.19 -18.05
C VAL A 189 -14.25 3.62 -16.87
N LYS A 190 -14.61 2.43 -16.45
CA LYS A 190 -13.85 1.63 -15.48
C LYS A 190 -13.64 0.26 -16.09
N ASP A 191 -12.38 -0.11 -16.25
CA ASP A 191 -12.01 -1.43 -16.72
C ASP A 191 -11.17 -2.14 -15.66
N SER A 192 -11.51 -3.40 -15.37
CA SER A 192 -10.90 -4.19 -14.29
C SER A 192 -10.21 -5.40 -14.89
N GLN A 193 -8.88 -5.34 -14.94
CA GLN A 193 -8.00 -6.40 -15.43
C GLN A 193 -6.72 -6.39 -14.60
N ASN A 194 -5.82 -7.35 -14.78
CA ASN A 194 -4.54 -7.36 -14.07
C ASN A 194 -3.56 -6.30 -14.59
N TYR A 195 -3.58 -5.97 -15.87
CA TYR A 195 -2.66 -5.01 -16.52
C TYR A 195 -1.17 -5.32 -16.31
N GLY A 196 -0.82 -6.59 -16.16
CA GLY A 196 0.56 -7.01 -15.94
C GLY A 196 1.09 -6.72 -14.54
N PHE A 197 0.27 -6.30 -13.58
CA PHE A 197 0.74 -6.09 -12.21
C PHE A 197 1.17 -7.40 -11.54
N GLU A 198 2.25 -7.33 -10.75
CA GLU A 198 2.67 -8.43 -9.91
C GLU A 198 1.62 -8.77 -8.85
N LYS A 199 1.32 -10.07 -8.71
CA LYS A 199 0.32 -10.55 -7.73
C LYS A 199 0.77 -10.42 -6.29
N ILE A 200 2.10 -10.43 -6.06
CA ILE A 200 2.68 -10.27 -4.74
C ILE A 200 3.60 -9.05 -4.76
N ARG A 201 3.40 -8.14 -3.81
CA ARG A 201 4.36 -7.07 -3.53
C ARG A 201 5.04 -7.31 -2.20
N TYR A 202 6.30 -6.95 -2.10
CA TYR A 202 7.00 -6.90 -0.82
C TYR A 202 8.03 -5.76 -0.82
N GLY A 203 8.31 -5.28 0.38
CA GLY A 203 9.23 -4.17 0.52
C GLY A 203 9.48 -3.79 1.96
N ILE A 204 10.27 -2.75 2.13
CA ILE A 204 10.69 -2.19 3.42
C ILE A 204 9.90 -0.92 3.68
N SER A 205 9.45 -0.73 4.91
CA SER A 205 8.84 0.50 5.40
C SER A 205 9.70 1.14 6.50
N VAL A 206 9.75 2.46 6.50
CA VAL A 206 10.37 3.25 7.56
C VAL A 206 9.35 4.27 8.05
N LYS A 207 9.22 4.40 9.37
CA LYS A 207 8.26 5.31 9.99
C LYS A 207 8.94 6.06 11.13
N ALA A 208 8.59 7.33 11.31
CA ALA A 208 9.09 8.13 12.42
C ALA A 208 8.06 9.17 12.86
N GLY A 209 7.91 9.39 14.16
CA GLY A 209 6.94 10.35 14.66
C GLY A 209 6.65 10.21 16.15
N SER A 210 5.51 10.75 16.54
CA SER A 210 4.97 10.65 17.89
C SER A 210 3.69 9.79 17.90
N PRO A 211 3.24 9.32 19.08
CA PRO A 211 1.97 8.61 19.17
C PRO A 211 0.83 9.40 18.54
N GLY A 212 0.13 8.76 17.62
CA GLY A 212 -0.97 9.34 16.85
C GLY A 212 -0.56 9.93 15.50
N PHE A 213 0.70 10.31 15.28
CA PHE A 213 1.11 10.95 14.03
C PHE A 213 2.53 10.56 13.60
N TYR A 214 2.69 10.09 12.35
CA TYR A 214 3.96 9.65 11.77
C TYR A 214 4.16 10.18 10.37
N VAL A 215 5.43 10.36 9.99
CA VAL A 215 5.86 10.32 8.60
C VAL A 215 6.27 8.89 8.27
N TRP A 216 6.01 8.45 7.04
CA TRP A 216 6.37 7.12 6.61
C TRP A 216 6.84 7.09 5.16
N SER A 217 7.62 6.07 4.84
CA SER A 217 8.02 5.74 3.49
C SER A 217 8.02 4.23 3.28
N TYR A 218 7.73 3.78 2.06
CA TYR A 218 7.76 2.39 1.63
C TYR A 218 8.58 2.27 0.35
N PHE A 219 9.48 1.31 0.35
CA PHE A 219 10.35 0.95 -0.77
C PHE A 219 10.03 -0.47 -1.21
N GLY A 220 9.42 -0.62 -2.40
CA GLY A 220 9.19 -1.91 -3.02
C GLY A 220 10.51 -2.57 -3.42
N LEU A 221 10.69 -3.83 -3.05
CA LEU A 221 11.87 -4.62 -3.39
C LEU A 221 11.67 -5.50 -4.63
N ASN A 222 10.44 -5.64 -5.07
CA ASN A 222 10.11 -6.30 -6.34
C ASN A 222 9.54 -5.30 -7.35
N ASN A 223 9.49 -5.74 -8.59
CA ASN A 223 8.89 -4.97 -9.67
C ASN A 223 7.38 -4.82 -9.45
N VAL A 224 6.82 -3.71 -9.93
CA VAL A 224 5.37 -3.47 -9.92
C VAL A 224 4.68 -4.31 -10.97
N PHE A 225 5.34 -4.56 -12.09
CA PHE A 225 4.82 -5.34 -13.20
C PHE A 225 5.55 -6.68 -13.34
N GLN A 226 4.83 -7.70 -13.77
CA GLN A 226 5.38 -9.00 -14.14
C GLN A 226 6.34 -8.83 -15.33
N SER A 227 7.37 -9.66 -15.36
CA SER A 227 8.38 -9.59 -16.42
C SER A 227 7.75 -9.74 -17.81
N GLY A 228 7.96 -8.75 -18.67
CA GLY A 228 7.44 -8.71 -20.03
C GLY A 228 5.94 -8.47 -20.17
N GLN A 229 5.19 -8.27 -19.08
CA GLN A 229 3.74 -8.06 -19.11
C GLN A 229 3.33 -6.58 -18.87
N GLY A 230 4.19 -5.79 -18.32
CA GLY A 230 3.96 -4.36 -18.10
C GLY A 230 4.39 -3.51 -19.30
N PRO A 231 4.02 -2.21 -19.31
CA PRO A 231 4.38 -1.29 -20.38
C PRO A 231 5.91 -1.15 -20.46
N PHE A 232 6.43 -1.17 -21.67
CA PHE A 232 7.86 -1.05 -21.99
C PHE A 232 8.76 -2.15 -21.39
N GLY A 233 8.20 -3.30 -20.96
CA GLY A 233 8.94 -4.38 -20.32
C GLY A 233 9.75 -3.94 -19.10
N ASN A 234 9.31 -2.90 -18.40
CA ASN A 234 10.06 -2.21 -17.37
C ASN A 234 10.19 -3.01 -16.07
N GLN A 235 11.24 -2.67 -15.30
CA GLN A 235 11.53 -3.20 -13.98
C GLN A 235 11.31 -2.16 -12.87
N ALA A 236 10.28 -1.32 -13.02
CA ALA A 236 9.98 -0.28 -12.05
C ALA A 236 9.55 -0.88 -10.71
N SER A 237 10.09 -0.36 -9.62
CA SER A 237 9.67 -0.68 -8.26
C SER A 237 8.86 0.46 -7.65
N GLN A 238 8.04 0.15 -6.63
CA GLN A 238 7.22 1.15 -5.97
C GLN A 238 8.01 1.94 -4.94
N LEU A 239 7.83 3.27 -4.94
CA LEU A 239 8.22 4.19 -3.89
C LEU A 239 6.99 4.94 -3.41
N SER A 240 6.69 4.89 -2.11
CA SER A 240 5.58 5.65 -1.52
C SER A 240 6.03 6.34 -0.24
N PHE A 241 5.45 7.50 0.06
CA PHE A 241 5.71 8.23 1.28
C PHE A 241 4.55 9.14 1.66
N GLY A 242 4.43 9.47 2.91
CA GLY A 242 3.32 10.28 3.37
C GLY A 242 3.22 10.39 4.89
N LEU A 243 1.98 10.58 5.34
CA LEU A 243 1.61 10.73 6.74
C LEU A 243 0.76 9.54 7.19
N ALA A 244 0.93 9.15 8.43
CA ALA A 244 0.12 8.13 9.08
C ALA A 244 -0.46 8.64 10.38
N ILE A 245 -1.69 8.19 10.68
CA ILE A 245 -2.42 8.49 11.90
C ILE A 245 -2.78 7.18 12.57
N ASN A 246 -2.45 7.04 13.86
CA ASN A 246 -2.98 5.97 14.70
C ASN A 246 -4.21 6.49 15.44
N VAL A 247 -5.30 5.77 15.34
CA VAL A 247 -6.58 6.15 15.96
C VAL A 247 -6.69 5.56 17.37
N PHE A 248 -6.10 4.40 17.64
CA PHE A 248 -6.00 3.79 18.97
C PHE A 248 -4.82 2.84 19.08
#